data_ab4269b9f3c9c24c11cbdd45ae433f60
#
_entry.id   ab4269b9f3c9c24c11cbdd45ae433f60
#
_cell.length_a   1.000
_cell.length_b   1.000
_cell.length_c   1.000
_cell.angle_alpha   90.00
_cell.angle_beta   90.00
_cell.angle_gamma   90.00
#
_symmetry.space_group_name_H-M   'P 1'
#
loop_
_entity.id
_entity.type
_entity.pdbx_description
1 polymer ?
#
loop_
_entity_poly.entity_id
_entity_poly.type
_entity_poly.pdbx_seq_one_letter_code
_entity_poly.pdbx_strand_id
1 'polypeptide(L)'
;MNNWPLRVLQTVIDTGSLQAAANVLHRTPPALSMTLKKLEEELGFAVLDRSGYRLQLTGQGKLFMRHARELLRQQDRLESIVVQLRDGGEPQLRIALDAGISGLIIRDAVAGLQEQFPTTEVRVSGYSQLNSLKKVAEGAEDFAVSPWIPTFQQMADFEGIRIGQFDLIAVVSEKLVQQFGKPEKREDLSAFSYILPQEMNVGINPEEIYRLPGRSQIRVNDVRTLVEFLNSGMGWGIAPRQMIAAELAKGRLLEINIPGFLDHVHIEFHLLKLASRQLGPAGQMFWQHFVEREKFLLA
;
A
#
# COMPACT_ATOMS: atom_id res chain seq x y z
N MET A 1 11.43 10.38 -28.72
CA MET A 1 10.37 11.29 -28.22
C MET A 1 10.85 11.93 -26.93
N ASN A 2 10.81 13.23 -26.81
CA ASN A 2 11.22 13.90 -25.57
C ASN A 2 10.13 13.66 -24.50
N ASN A 3 10.46 13.02 -23.38
CA ASN A 3 9.49 12.66 -22.34
C ASN A 3 9.18 13.82 -21.36
N TRP A 4 9.82 14.98 -21.56
CA TRP A 4 9.59 16.17 -20.74
C TRP A 4 8.12 16.59 -20.67
N PRO A 5 7.36 16.67 -21.79
CA PRO A 5 5.93 17.00 -21.73
C PRO A 5 5.10 16.03 -20.90
N LEU A 6 5.46 14.73 -20.90
CA LEU A 6 4.77 13.72 -20.09
C LEU A 6 5.06 13.90 -18.60
N ARG A 7 6.31 14.21 -18.24
CA ARG A 7 6.69 14.53 -16.84
C ARG A 7 5.98 15.79 -16.36
N VAL A 8 5.88 16.83 -17.21
CA VAL A 8 5.13 18.03 -16.88
C VAL A 8 3.66 17.72 -16.64
N LEU A 9 3.02 16.95 -17.52
CA LEU A 9 1.62 16.55 -17.37
C LEU A 9 1.41 15.78 -16.06
N GLN A 10 2.25 14.79 -15.79
CA GLN A 10 2.18 14.01 -14.56
C GLN A 10 2.29 14.92 -13.32
N THR A 11 3.32 15.77 -13.26
CA THR A 11 3.56 16.65 -12.10
C THR A 11 2.40 17.61 -11.88
N VAL A 12 1.80 18.15 -12.96
CA VAL A 12 0.63 19.04 -12.86
C VAL A 12 -0.59 18.32 -12.29
N ILE A 13 -0.81 17.07 -12.68
CA ILE A 13 -1.92 16.26 -12.12
C ILE A 13 -1.66 15.89 -10.67
N ASP A 14 -0.45 15.49 -10.33
CA ASP A 14 -0.08 15.04 -8.98
C ASP A 14 -0.10 16.21 -7.97
N THR A 15 0.25 17.42 -8.41
CA THR A 15 0.26 18.64 -7.57
C THR A 15 -1.04 19.44 -7.63
N GLY A 16 -1.91 19.16 -8.62
CA GLY A 16 -3.22 19.79 -8.79
C GLY A 16 -3.19 21.23 -9.35
N SER A 17 -2.01 21.82 -9.62
CA SER A 17 -1.90 23.15 -10.20
C SER A 17 -0.60 23.38 -10.97
N LEU A 18 -0.64 24.25 -11.99
CA LEU A 18 0.55 24.68 -12.75
C LEU A 18 1.58 25.38 -11.86
N GLN A 19 1.12 26.15 -10.86
CA GLN A 19 2.02 26.87 -9.94
C GLN A 19 2.80 25.89 -9.07
N ALA A 20 2.13 24.92 -8.48
CA ALA A 20 2.77 23.90 -7.63
C ALA A 20 3.72 23.01 -8.46
N ALA A 21 3.31 22.60 -9.67
CA ALA A 21 4.17 21.85 -10.57
C ALA A 21 5.41 22.65 -11.01
N ALA A 22 5.27 23.94 -11.24
CA ALA A 22 6.38 24.81 -11.61
C ALA A 22 7.44 24.90 -10.50
N ASN A 23 7.00 24.96 -9.26
CA ASN A 23 7.91 24.93 -8.10
C ASN A 23 8.67 23.59 -8.03
N VAL A 24 7.97 22.46 -8.20
CA VAL A 24 8.59 21.12 -8.17
C VAL A 24 9.59 20.93 -9.31
N LEU A 25 9.26 21.41 -10.51
CA LEU A 25 10.07 21.24 -11.71
C LEU A 25 11.12 22.34 -11.90
N HIS A 26 11.20 23.31 -10.97
CA HIS A 26 12.09 24.48 -11.07
C HIS A 26 11.95 25.22 -12.41
N ARG A 27 10.71 25.47 -12.83
CA ARG A 27 10.33 26.16 -14.06
C ARG A 27 9.28 27.22 -13.77
N THR A 28 8.96 28.03 -14.78
CA THR A 28 7.86 29.02 -14.67
C THR A 28 6.53 28.41 -15.11
N PRO A 29 5.39 28.80 -14.51
CA PRO A 29 4.07 28.32 -14.93
C PRO A 29 3.75 28.56 -16.40
N PRO A 30 4.11 29.73 -17.01
CA PRO A 30 3.94 29.92 -18.45
C PRO A 30 4.69 28.90 -19.31
N ALA A 31 5.93 28.53 -18.92
CA ALA A 31 6.71 27.53 -19.65
C ALA A 31 6.05 26.15 -19.62
N LEU A 32 5.50 25.73 -18.44
CA LEU A 32 4.76 24.48 -18.32
C LEU A 32 3.47 24.52 -19.15
N SER A 33 2.74 25.65 -19.11
CA SER A 33 1.52 25.83 -19.91
C SER A 33 1.80 25.69 -21.42
N MET A 34 2.88 26.30 -21.90
CA MET A 34 3.31 26.17 -23.30
C MET A 34 3.68 24.73 -23.66
N THR A 35 4.39 24.04 -22.76
CA THR A 35 4.76 22.63 -22.97
C THR A 35 3.52 21.75 -23.10
N LEU A 36 2.53 21.92 -22.23
CA LEU A 36 1.29 21.15 -22.27
C LEU A 36 0.43 21.49 -23.50
N LYS A 37 0.37 22.78 -23.88
CA LYS A 37 -0.33 23.21 -25.10
C LYS A 37 0.27 22.53 -26.33
N LYS A 38 1.59 22.54 -26.45
CA LYS A 38 2.30 21.88 -27.56
C LYS A 38 2.04 20.36 -27.56
N LEU A 39 2.01 19.71 -26.39
CA LEU A 39 1.65 18.30 -26.29
C LEU A 39 0.23 18.05 -26.81
N GLU A 40 -0.75 18.85 -26.39
CA GLU A 40 -2.15 18.74 -26.85
C GLU A 40 -2.27 18.97 -28.37
N GLU A 41 -1.52 19.91 -28.93
CA GLU A 41 -1.43 20.13 -30.37
C GLU A 41 -0.87 18.94 -31.14
N GLU A 42 0.23 18.32 -30.61
CA GLU A 42 0.82 17.12 -31.21
C GLU A 42 -0.11 15.89 -31.12
N LEU A 43 -0.89 15.78 -30.05
CA LEU A 43 -1.83 14.68 -29.84
C LEU A 43 -3.14 14.85 -30.62
N GLY A 44 -3.50 16.07 -30.98
CA GLY A 44 -4.77 16.40 -31.66
C GLY A 44 -5.99 16.37 -30.73
N PHE A 45 -5.79 16.26 -29.40
CA PHE A 45 -6.86 16.34 -28.40
C PHE A 45 -6.38 16.94 -27.09
N ALA A 46 -7.31 17.53 -26.32
CA ALA A 46 -7.02 18.07 -25.01
C ALA A 46 -6.84 16.97 -23.97
N VAL A 47 -5.73 17.01 -23.21
CA VAL A 47 -5.48 16.10 -22.09
C VAL A 47 -5.96 16.67 -20.76
N LEU A 48 -6.05 18.01 -20.64
CA LEU A 48 -6.49 18.71 -19.43
C LEU A 48 -7.85 19.40 -19.65
N ASP A 49 -8.74 19.19 -18.71
CA ASP A 49 -9.95 19.97 -18.55
C ASP A 49 -9.63 21.20 -17.69
N ARG A 50 -9.85 22.39 -18.26
CA ARG A 50 -9.58 23.69 -17.63
C ARG A 50 -10.86 24.44 -17.27
N SER A 51 -12.02 23.80 -17.40
CA SER A 51 -13.32 24.43 -17.13
C SER A 51 -13.63 24.57 -15.66
N GLY A 52 -12.99 23.75 -14.80
CA GLY A 52 -13.20 23.72 -13.35
C GLY A 52 -12.18 24.53 -12.56
N TYR A 53 -12.42 24.63 -11.24
CA TYR A 53 -11.49 25.29 -10.29
C TYR A 53 -10.14 24.57 -10.15
N ARG A 54 -10.11 23.25 -10.39
CA ARG A 54 -8.88 22.43 -10.39
C ARG A 54 -8.66 21.82 -11.76
N LEU A 55 -7.40 21.76 -12.16
CA LEU A 55 -7.00 21.06 -13.38
C LEU A 55 -7.28 19.57 -13.23
N GLN A 56 -8.03 19.01 -14.18
CA GLN A 56 -8.36 17.58 -14.23
C GLN A 56 -8.03 17.00 -15.61
N LEU A 57 -7.84 15.68 -15.68
CA LEU A 57 -7.68 15.00 -16.95
C LEU A 57 -9.04 14.85 -17.65
N THR A 58 -9.09 15.13 -18.96
CA THR A 58 -10.21 14.73 -19.82
C THR A 58 -10.36 13.21 -19.88
N GLY A 59 -11.44 12.68 -20.43
CA GLY A 59 -11.58 11.23 -20.66
C GLY A 59 -10.44 10.65 -21.51
N GLN A 60 -10.07 11.32 -22.59
CA GLN A 60 -8.93 10.97 -23.44
C GLN A 60 -7.60 11.16 -22.69
N GLY A 61 -7.47 12.22 -21.89
CA GLY A 61 -6.32 12.48 -21.04
C GLY A 61 -6.07 11.39 -20.00
N LYS A 62 -7.12 10.80 -19.38
CA LYS A 62 -7.00 9.67 -18.45
C LYS A 62 -6.44 8.44 -19.14
N LEU A 63 -6.96 8.11 -20.32
CA LEU A 63 -6.46 6.98 -21.11
C LEU A 63 -5.00 7.21 -21.53
N PHE A 64 -4.71 8.38 -22.09
CA PHE A 64 -3.36 8.76 -22.49
C PHE A 64 -2.38 8.71 -21.31
N MET A 65 -2.75 9.30 -20.17
CA MET A 65 -1.88 9.35 -18.98
C MET A 65 -1.58 7.98 -18.40
N ARG A 66 -2.50 7.01 -18.49
CA ARG A 66 -2.23 5.62 -18.10
C ARG A 66 -1.03 5.03 -18.86
N HIS A 67 -0.99 5.22 -20.19
CA HIS A 67 0.11 4.75 -21.03
C HIS A 67 1.37 5.63 -20.92
N ALA A 68 1.20 6.94 -20.74
CA ALA A 68 2.31 7.86 -20.50
C ALA A 68 3.07 7.53 -19.21
N ARG A 69 2.36 7.16 -18.14
CA ARG A 69 2.97 6.69 -16.89
C ARG A 69 3.80 5.44 -17.09
N GLU A 70 3.35 4.50 -17.92
CA GLU A 70 4.12 3.31 -18.25
C GLU A 70 5.44 3.67 -18.94
N LEU A 71 5.39 4.56 -19.93
CA LEU A 71 6.59 5.03 -20.62
C LEU A 71 7.56 5.75 -19.68
N LEU A 72 7.06 6.61 -18.79
CA LEU A 72 7.89 7.29 -17.80
C LEU A 72 8.57 6.29 -16.85
N ARG A 73 7.83 5.26 -16.39
CA ARG A 73 8.43 4.19 -15.58
C ARG A 73 9.55 3.45 -16.31
N GLN A 74 9.38 3.16 -17.59
CA GLN A 74 10.43 2.52 -18.39
C GLN A 74 11.65 3.42 -18.55
N GLN A 75 11.45 4.73 -18.68
CA GLN A 75 12.56 5.70 -18.71
C GLN A 75 13.30 5.73 -17.38
N ASP A 76 12.59 5.87 -16.26
CA ASP A 76 13.19 5.86 -14.91
C ASP A 76 13.98 4.57 -14.68
N ARG A 77 13.46 3.44 -15.17
CA ARG A 77 14.16 2.16 -15.14
C ARG A 77 15.46 2.19 -15.95
N LEU A 78 15.42 2.75 -17.16
CA LEU A 78 16.62 2.88 -18.00
C LEU A 78 17.68 3.77 -17.34
N GLU A 79 17.24 4.90 -16.76
CA GLU A 79 18.14 5.80 -16.01
C GLU A 79 18.77 5.08 -14.80
N SER A 80 18.00 4.27 -14.07
CA SER A 80 18.51 3.44 -12.97
C SER A 80 19.53 2.41 -13.45
N ILE A 81 19.28 1.76 -14.60
CA ILE A 81 20.23 0.82 -15.21
C ILE A 81 21.54 1.55 -15.58
N VAL A 82 21.45 2.76 -16.13
CA VAL A 82 22.64 3.56 -16.48
C VAL A 82 23.46 3.89 -15.24
N VAL A 83 22.80 4.28 -14.14
CA VAL A 83 23.47 4.52 -12.85
C VAL A 83 24.13 3.24 -12.33
N GLN A 84 23.44 2.11 -12.35
CA GLN A 84 23.99 0.81 -11.96
C GLN A 84 25.25 0.43 -12.79
N LEU A 85 25.18 0.66 -14.08
CA LEU A 85 26.32 0.38 -14.97
C LEU A 85 27.53 1.28 -14.70
N ARG A 86 27.30 2.51 -14.23
CA ARG A 86 28.38 3.48 -13.94
C ARG A 86 28.99 3.30 -12.56
N ASP A 87 28.17 3.11 -11.54
CA ASP A 87 28.57 3.23 -10.14
C ASP A 87 28.39 1.92 -9.34
N GLY A 88 27.88 0.86 -9.98
CA GLY A 88 27.71 -0.46 -9.37
C GLY A 88 26.62 -0.53 -8.30
N GLY A 89 25.79 0.50 -8.11
CA GLY A 89 24.73 0.54 -7.10
C GLY A 89 23.44 1.22 -7.58
N GLU A 90 22.31 0.84 -6.93
CA GLU A 90 21.02 1.52 -7.10
C GLU A 90 21.03 2.81 -6.28
N PRO A 91 20.64 3.97 -6.86
CA PRO A 91 20.59 5.23 -6.10
C PRO A 91 19.49 5.19 -5.01
N GLN A 92 18.46 4.39 -5.22
CA GLN A 92 17.33 4.27 -4.29
C GLN A 92 16.70 2.89 -4.37
N LEU A 93 16.30 2.36 -3.20
CA LEU A 93 15.48 1.16 -3.04
C LEU A 93 14.20 1.54 -2.30
N ARG A 94 13.04 1.26 -2.89
CA ARG A 94 11.72 1.68 -2.41
C ARG A 94 10.94 0.47 -1.93
N ILE A 95 10.51 0.50 -0.68
CA ILE A 95 9.84 -0.61 0.00
C ILE A 95 8.51 -0.12 0.54
N ALA A 96 7.43 -0.70 0.07
CA ALA A 96 6.08 -0.50 0.60
C ALA A 96 5.82 -1.48 1.75
N LEU A 97 5.38 -0.98 2.89
CA LEU A 97 4.90 -1.79 4.01
C LEU A 97 3.39 -1.63 4.15
N ASP A 98 2.67 -2.75 4.24
CA ASP A 98 1.26 -2.70 4.66
C ASP A 98 1.17 -2.34 6.15
N ALA A 99 0.22 -1.46 6.50
CA ALA A 99 0.10 -0.88 7.83
C ALA A 99 -0.19 -1.90 8.95
N GLY A 100 -0.65 -3.10 8.61
CA GLY A 100 -0.84 -4.21 9.55
C GLY A 100 0.43 -4.98 9.88
N ILE A 101 1.55 -4.67 9.23
CA ILE A 101 2.81 -5.41 9.34
C ILE A 101 3.87 -4.53 10.01
N SER A 102 4.58 -5.10 10.99
CA SER A 102 5.66 -4.39 11.66
C SER A 102 6.88 -4.19 10.76
N GLY A 103 7.40 -2.96 10.68
CA GLY A 103 8.64 -2.65 9.97
C GLY A 103 9.88 -3.38 10.51
N LEU A 104 9.81 -3.93 11.72
CA LEU A 104 10.90 -4.72 12.28
C LEU A 104 11.22 -5.98 11.45
N ILE A 105 10.27 -6.45 10.63
CA ILE A 105 10.48 -7.64 9.79
C ILE A 105 11.58 -7.42 8.74
N ILE A 106 11.77 -6.18 8.27
CA ILE A 106 12.77 -5.83 7.26
C ILE A 106 14.03 -5.18 7.85
N ARG A 107 14.07 -4.98 9.19
CA ARG A 107 15.14 -4.23 9.86
C ARG A 107 16.53 -4.73 9.53
N ASP A 108 16.75 -6.04 9.63
CA ASP A 108 18.07 -6.62 9.48
C ASP A 108 18.54 -6.57 8.01
N ALA A 109 17.61 -6.77 7.07
CA ALA A 109 17.89 -6.63 5.65
C ALA A 109 18.25 -5.17 5.30
N VAL A 110 17.53 -4.20 5.86
CA VAL A 110 17.82 -2.77 5.67
C VAL A 110 19.17 -2.38 6.29
N ALA A 111 19.48 -2.89 7.49
CA ALA A 111 20.77 -2.65 8.13
C ALA A 111 21.93 -3.17 7.27
N GLY A 112 21.82 -4.40 6.76
CA GLY A 112 22.82 -4.96 5.85
C GLY A 112 22.99 -4.16 4.55
N LEU A 113 21.87 -3.63 4.01
CA LEU A 113 21.94 -2.73 2.85
C LEU A 113 22.73 -1.45 3.15
N GLN A 114 22.50 -0.82 4.30
CA GLN A 114 23.22 0.40 4.68
C GLN A 114 24.72 0.17 4.86
N GLU A 115 25.13 -1.02 5.30
CA GLU A 115 26.53 -1.39 5.44
C GLU A 115 27.22 -1.62 4.07
N GLN A 116 26.55 -2.34 3.15
CA GLN A 116 27.14 -2.72 1.87
C GLN A 116 26.93 -1.68 0.76
N PHE A 117 25.81 -0.94 0.83
CA PHE A 117 25.42 0.05 -0.18
C PHE A 117 25.12 1.41 0.49
N PRO A 118 26.11 2.05 1.13
CA PRO A 118 25.90 3.28 1.92
C PRO A 118 25.41 4.47 1.11
N THR A 119 25.54 4.43 -0.22
CA THR A 119 25.06 5.48 -1.13
C THR A 119 23.64 5.23 -1.65
N THR A 120 23.07 4.05 -1.39
CA THR A 120 21.70 3.71 -1.78
C THR A 120 20.72 4.26 -0.73
N GLU A 121 19.87 5.18 -1.13
CA GLU A 121 18.76 5.64 -0.28
C GLU A 121 17.74 4.51 -0.14
N VAL A 122 17.48 4.04 1.08
CA VAL A 122 16.39 3.10 1.36
C VAL A 122 15.18 3.89 1.80
N ARG A 123 14.12 3.87 0.99
CA ARG A 123 12.85 4.52 1.28
C ARG A 123 11.80 3.49 1.68
N VAL A 124 11.28 3.61 2.90
CA VAL A 124 10.22 2.73 3.42
C VAL A 124 8.94 3.55 3.58
N SER A 125 7.88 3.16 2.89
CA SER A 125 6.60 3.86 2.86
C SER A 125 5.50 2.97 3.44
N GLY A 126 4.73 3.49 4.39
CA GLY A 126 3.57 2.79 4.96
C GLY A 126 2.32 2.99 4.11
N TYR A 127 1.60 1.90 3.83
CA TYR A 127 0.35 1.92 3.08
C TYR A 127 -0.74 1.14 3.81
N SER A 128 -1.98 1.60 3.70
CA SER A 128 -3.16 0.89 4.22
C SER A 128 -3.93 0.22 3.08
N GLN A 129 -4.74 -0.78 3.43
CA GLN A 129 -5.73 -1.40 2.53
C GLN A 129 -5.12 -2.00 1.25
N LEU A 130 -3.97 -2.68 1.39
CA LEU A 130 -3.26 -3.33 0.28
C LEU A 130 -2.77 -2.37 -0.82
N ASN A 131 -2.75 -1.06 -0.56
CA ASN A 131 -2.18 -0.10 -1.50
C ASN A 131 -0.67 -0.34 -1.74
N SER A 132 0.03 -1.01 -0.83
CA SER A 132 1.40 -1.49 -1.02
C SER A 132 1.55 -2.32 -2.30
N LEU A 133 0.66 -3.30 -2.53
CA LEU A 133 0.63 -4.12 -3.75
C LEU A 133 0.37 -3.29 -5.00
N LYS A 134 -0.61 -2.37 -4.92
CA LYS A 134 -0.93 -1.47 -6.02
C LYS A 134 0.28 -0.60 -6.40
N LYS A 135 1.03 -0.10 -5.42
CA LYS A 135 2.23 0.71 -5.67
C LYS A 135 3.34 -0.08 -6.35
N VAL A 136 3.52 -1.35 -6.02
CA VAL A 136 4.45 -2.23 -6.74
C VAL A 136 3.91 -2.54 -8.15
N ALA A 137 2.63 -2.86 -8.30
CA ALA A 137 2.03 -3.09 -9.61
C ALA A 137 2.14 -1.87 -10.55
N GLU A 138 2.05 -0.65 -10.00
CA GLU A 138 2.27 0.61 -10.72
C GLU A 138 3.75 0.92 -10.97
N GLY A 139 4.69 0.15 -10.39
CA GLY A 139 6.13 0.39 -10.45
C GLY A 139 6.60 1.61 -9.64
N ALA A 140 5.75 2.15 -8.77
CA ALA A 140 6.09 3.26 -7.88
C ALA A 140 7.00 2.82 -6.73
N GLU A 141 6.85 1.59 -6.27
CA GLU A 141 7.68 0.92 -5.27
C GLU A 141 8.34 -0.32 -5.87
N ASP A 142 9.50 -0.71 -5.34
CA ASP A 142 10.28 -1.84 -5.83
C ASP A 142 9.83 -3.15 -5.19
N PHE A 143 9.50 -3.08 -3.89
CA PHE A 143 9.03 -4.18 -3.08
C PHE A 143 7.78 -3.81 -2.30
N ALA A 144 6.95 -4.81 -2.02
CA ALA A 144 5.89 -4.70 -1.03
C ALA A 144 6.04 -5.80 0.03
N VAL A 145 5.85 -5.44 1.29
CA VAL A 145 5.57 -6.39 2.36
C VAL A 145 4.08 -6.29 2.64
N SER A 146 3.34 -7.31 2.26
CA SER A 146 1.87 -7.27 2.22
C SER A 146 1.26 -8.61 2.58
N PRO A 147 0.06 -8.62 3.19
CA PRO A 147 -0.78 -9.81 3.20
C PRO A 147 -0.90 -10.36 1.78
N TRP A 148 -0.92 -11.68 1.66
CA TRP A 148 -0.98 -12.35 0.37
C TRP A 148 -2.10 -13.37 0.30
N ILE A 149 -2.92 -13.25 -0.74
CA ILE A 149 -3.87 -14.28 -1.16
C ILE A 149 -3.76 -14.47 -2.68
N PRO A 150 -4.00 -15.68 -3.20
CA PRO A 150 -3.81 -16.00 -4.62
C PRO A 150 -4.56 -15.08 -5.60
N THR A 151 -5.70 -14.53 -5.19
CA THR A 151 -6.50 -13.60 -6.00
C THR A 151 -5.72 -12.34 -6.41
N PHE A 152 -4.71 -11.95 -5.65
CA PHE A 152 -3.90 -10.75 -5.95
C PHE A 152 -3.00 -10.92 -7.18
N GLN A 153 -2.75 -12.15 -7.65
CA GLN A 153 -2.08 -12.40 -8.93
C GLN A 153 -2.84 -11.79 -10.12
N GLN A 154 -4.13 -11.55 -9.99
CA GLN A 154 -4.91 -10.87 -11.04
C GLN A 154 -4.56 -9.38 -11.20
N MET A 155 -3.89 -8.77 -10.22
CA MET A 155 -3.47 -7.37 -10.29
C MET A 155 -2.23 -7.16 -11.13
N ALA A 156 -1.25 -8.07 -11.02
CA ALA A 156 0.01 -8.05 -11.75
C ALA A 156 0.73 -9.40 -11.57
N ASP A 157 1.74 -9.65 -12.42
CA ASP A 157 2.61 -10.81 -12.28
C ASP A 157 3.63 -10.55 -11.17
N PHE A 158 3.29 -11.00 -9.96
CA PHE A 158 4.14 -10.88 -8.78
C PHE A 158 4.97 -12.14 -8.56
N GLU A 159 6.23 -11.92 -8.17
CA GLU A 159 7.09 -12.90 -7.54
C GLU A 159 7.13 -12.61 -6.05
N GLY A 160 6.93 -13.64 -5.20
CA GLY A 160 6.77 -13.46 -3.76
C GLY A 160 7.53 -14.50 -2.94
N ILE A 161 8.01 -14.07 -1.78
CA ILE A 161 8.65 -14.90 -0.74
C ILE A 161 7.78 -14.79 0.49
N ARG A 162 7.37 -15.91 1.08
CA ARG A 162 6.68 -15.92 2.37
C ARG A 162 7.67 -15.52 3.47
N ILE A 163 7.36 -14.46 4.20
CA ILE A 163 8.23 -13.95 5.26
C ILE A 163 7.61 -13.98 6.65
N GLY A 164 6.33 -14.35 6.75
CA GLY A 164 5.65 -14.53 8.02
C GLY A 164 4.16 -14.76 7.89
N GLN A 165 3.51 -14.80 9.05
CA GLN A 165 2.06 -14.89 9.17
C GLN A 165 1.59 -14.14 10.41
N PHE A 166 0.31 -13.78 10.43
CA PHE A 166 -0.37 -13.24 11.62
C PHE A 166 -1.82 -13.72 11.68
N ASP A 167 -2.39 -13.63 12.87
CA ASP A 167 -3.77 -13.98 13.10
C ASP A 167 -4.64 -12.72 13.09
N LEU A 168 -5.73 -12.78 12.36
CA LEU A 168 -6.84 -11.86 12.50
C LEU A 168 -7.82 -12.43 13.52
N ILE A 169 -8.17 -11.64 14.53
CA ILE A 169 -9.08 -12.02 15.58
C ILE A 169 -10.19 -10.97 15.76
N ALA A 170 -11.37 -11.43 16.10
CA ALA A 170 -12.47 -10.55 16.47
C ALA A 170 -12.35 -10.12 17.93
N VAL A 171 -12.51 -8.85 18.21
CA VAL A 171 -12.37 -8.29 19.55
C VAL A 171 -13.42 -7.22 19.86
N VAL A 172 -13.69 -7.07 21.15
CA VAL A 172 -14.58 -6.05 21.71
C VAL A 172 -13.94 -5.46 22.97
N SER A 173 -14.24 -4.21 23.33
CA SER A 173 -13.72 -3.65 24.57
C SER A 173 -14.41 -4.26 25.81
N GLU A 174 -13.65 -4.38 26.91
CA GLU A 174 -14.18 -4.80 28.22
C GLU A 174 -15.36 -3.91 28.66
N LYS A 175 -15.27 -2.58 28.43
CA LYS A 175 -16.34 -1.64 28.76
C LYS A 175 -17.69 -1.99 28.14
N LEU A 176 -17.67 -2.39 26.86
CA LEU A 176 -18.89 -2.80 26.17
C LEU A 176 -19.42 -4.13 26.68
N VAL A 177 -18.52 -5.06 27.01
CA VAL A 177 -18.89 -6.36 27.61
C VAL A 177 -19.51 -6.17 28.98
N GLN A 178 -19.02 -5.25 29.79
CA GLN A 178 -19.64 -4.91 31.09
C GLN A 178 -21.05 -4.33 30.94
N GLN A 179 -21.30 -3.58 29.84
CA GLN A 179 -22.60 -2.95 29.59
C GLN A 179 -23.63 -3.86 28.93
N PHE A 180 -23.22 -4.69 27.97
CA PHE A 180 -24.10 -5.46 27.08
C PHE A 180 -23.96 -6.98 27.19
N GLY A 181 -22.99 -7.46 27.98
CA GLY A 181 -22.60 -8.87 28.02
C GLY A 181 -21.57 -9.23 26.94
N LYS A 182 -20.88 -10.37 27.12
CA LYS A 182 -19.94 -10.90 26.11
C LYS A 182 -20.74 -11.57 24.99
N PRO A 183 -20.45 -11.25 23.70
CA PRO A 183 -21.08 -11.94 22.58
C PRO A 183 -20.70 -13.43 22.57
N GLU A 184 -21.69 -14.34 22.58
CA GLU A 184 -21.49 -15.80 22.55
C GLU A 184 -21.98 -16.40 21.22
N LYS A 185 -22.84 -15.69 20.52
CA LYS A 185 -23.40 -16.06 19.20
C LYS A 185 -23.43 -14.87 18.27
N ARG A 186 -23.57 -15.15 16.98
CA ARG A 186 -23.51 -14.15 15.91
C ARG A 186 -24.54 -13.01 16.10
N GLU A 187 -25.74 -13.35 16.55
CA GLU A 187 -26.83 -12.41 16.74
C GLU A 187 -26.50 -11.36 17.80
N ASP A 188 -25.73 -11.72 18.82
CA ASP A 188 -25.35 -10.82 19.92
C ASP A 188 -24.53 -9.64 19.41
N LEU A 189 -23.78 -9.82 18.29
CA LEU A 189 -22.98 -8.77 17.67
C LEU A 189 -23.83 -7.61 17.15
N SER A 190 -25.13 -7.82 16.90
CA SER A 190 -26.05 -6.77 16.48
C SER A 190 -26.26 -5.69 17.54
N ALA A 191 -25.97 -5.96 18.81
CA ALA A 191 -26.02 -4.96 19.89
C ALA A 191 -24.86 -3.93 19.80
N PHE A 192 -23.79 -4.22 19.07
CA PHE A 192 -22.58 -3.43 18.99
C PHE A 192 -22.39 -2.81 17.62
N SER A 193 -21.76 -1.64 17.55
CA SER A 193 -21.31 -1.10 16.27
C SER A 193 -20.14 -1.94 15.73
N TYR A 194 -20.12 -2.16 14.41
CA TYR A 194 -19.02 -2.85 13.76
C TYR A 194 -18.03 -1.83 13.18
N ILE A 195 -16.78 -1.91 13.62
CA ILE A 195 -15.67 -1.10 13.12
C ILE A 195 -14.92 -1.93 12.08
N LEU A 196 -14.95 -1.47 10.83
CA LEU A 196 -14.41 -2.21 9.70
C LEU A 196 -13.55 -1.33 8.81
N PRO A 197 -12.62 -1.93 8.04
CA PRO A 197 -11.88 -1.20 7.02
C PRO A 197 -12.79 -0.56 5.96
N GLN A 198 -12.41 0.59 5.43
CA GLN A 198 -12.99 1.13 4.20
C GLN A 198 -12.73 0.17 3.02
N GLU A 199 -13.35 0.42 1.87
CA GLU A 199 -13.14 -0.36 0.67
C GLU A 199 -11.64 -0.49 0.33
N MET A 200 -11.21 -1.71 0.07
CA MET A 200 -9.85 -1.98 -0.37
C MET A 200 -9.73 -1.60 -1.86
N ASN A 201 -8.75 -0.75 -2.20
CA ASN A 201 -8.51 -0.28 -3.59
C ASN A 201 -8.01 -1.38 -4.56
N VAL A 202 -8.17 -2.63 -4.18
CA VAL A 202 -7.76 -3.83 -4.95
C VAL A 202 -8.95 -4.60 -5.53
N GLY A 203 -10.13 -3.97 -5.59
CA GLY A 203 -11.35 -4.60 -6.13
C GLY A 203 -12.00 -5.62 -5.20
N ILE A 204 -11.53 -5.75 -3.96
CA ILE A 204 -12.13 -6.61 -2.96
C ILE A 204 -13.05 -5.75 -2.09
N ASN A 205 -14.33 -6.07 -2.11
CA ASN A 205 -15.31 -5.45 -1.21
C ASN A 205 -15.23 -6.15 0.16
N PRO A 206 -14.83 -5.43 1.24
CA PRO A 206 -14.83 -6.03 2.58
C PRO A 206 -16.18 -6.60 3.00
N GLU A 207 -17.30 -6.06 2.50
CA GLU A 207 -18.62 -6.55 2.79
C GLU A 207 -18.92 -7.94 2.20
N GLU A 208 -18.27 -8.29 1.09
CA GLU A 208 -18.40 -9.63 0.50
C GLU A 208 -17.65 -10.67 1.33
N ILE A 209 -16.52 -10.25 1.94
CA ILE A 209 -15.74 -11.11 2.83
C ILE A 209 -16.34 -11.13 4.23
N TYR A 210 -16.82 -9.97 4.72
CA TYR A 210 -17.23 -9.76 6.10
C TYR A 210 -18.68 -9.25 6.18
N ARG A 211 -19.66 -10.00 5.68
CA ARG A 211 -21.08 -9.72 5.93
C ARG A 211 -21.43 -9.96 7.40
N LEU A 212 -20.93 -9.09 8.26
CA LEU A 212 -21.01 -9.27 9.69
C LEU A 212 -22.10 -8.38 10.30
N PRO A 213 -22.84 -8.89 11.28
CA PRO A 213 -23.88 -8.12 11.94
C PRO A 213 -23.27 -7.01 12.78
N GLY A 214 -23.97 -5.88 12.87
CA GLY A 214 -23.62 -4.77 13.73
C GLY A 214 -24.79 -3.78 13.81
N ARG A 215 -24.92 -3.09 14.95
CA ARG A 215 -25.93 -2.04 15.16
C ARG A 215 -25.76 -0.89 14.16
N SER A 216 -24.51 -0.53 13.91
CA SER A 216 -24.09 0.48 12.94
C SER A 216 -22.68 0.13 12.45
N GLN A 217 -22.28 0.77 11.36
CA GLN A 217 -20.95 0.58 10.81
C GLN A 217 -20.11 1.84 10.98
N ILE A 218 -18.85 1.66 11.42
CA ILE A 218 -17.84 2.70 11.48
C ILE A 218 -16.72 2.26 10.54
N ARG A 219 -16.47 3.01 9.46
CA ARG A 219 -15.44 2.69 8.47
C ARG A 219 -14.18 3.48 8.74
N VAL A 220 -13.06 2.78 8.81
CA VAL A 220 -11.74 3.37 9.03
C VAL A 220 -10.78 2.98 7.90
N ASN A 221 -9.81 3.82 7.60
CA ASN A 221 -8.87 3.58 6.51
C ASN A 221 -7.49 3.08 6.97
N ASP A 222 -7.29 2.94 8.28
CA ASP A 222 -6.04 2.45 8.83
C ASP A 222 -6.27 1.64 10.14
N VAL A 223 -5.33 0.72 10.39
CA VAL A 223 -5.39 -0.20 11.54
C VAL A 223 -5.22 0.53 12.88
N ARG A 224 -4.48 1.64 12.92
CA ARG A 224 -4.25 2.39 14.15
C ARG A 224 -5.55 3.01 14.65
N THR A 225 -6.28 3.69 13.78
CA THR A 225 -7.60 4.24 14.09
C THR A 225 -8.59 3.14 14.50
N LEU A 226 -8.54 1.98 13.82
CA LEU A 226 -9.32 0.81 14.22
C LEU A 226 -9.05 0.43 15.69
N VAL A 227 -7.78 0.28 16.06
CA VAL A 227 -7.36 -0.12 17.42
C VAL A 227 -7.75 0.95 18.45
N GLU A 228 -7.58 2.23 18.13
CA GLU A 228 -7.98 3.34 18.99
C GLU A 228 -9.49 3.36 19.26
N PHE A 229 -10.31 3.09 18.25
CA PHE A 229 -11.78 3.03 18.40
C PHE A 229 -12.22 1.78 19.17
N LEU A 230 -11.60 0.63 18.93
CA LEU A 230 -11.85 -0.57 19.73
C LEU A 230 -11.54 -0.33 21.21
N ASN A 231 -10.37 0.25 21.51
CA ASN A 231 -9.96 0.58 22.89
C ASN A 231 -10.90 1.60 23.59
N SER A 232 -11.46 2.50 22.79
CA SER A 232 -12.39 3.51 23.29
C SER A 232 -13.81 2.95 23.57
N GLY A 233 -14.06 1.70 23.18
CA GLY A 233 -15.38 1.07 23.36
C GLY A 233 -16.42 1.55 22.37
N MET A 234 -16.02 1.93 21.15
CA MET A 234 -16.96 2.38 20.12
C MET A 234 -17.67 1.23 19.40
N GLY A 235 -17.15 0.00 19.52
CA GLY A 235 -17.71 -1.14 18.85
C GLY A 235 -16.84 -2.40 18.99
N TRP A 236 -17.12 -3.37 18.13
CA TRP A 236 -16.29 -4.55 17.92
C TRP A 236 -15.67 -4.51 16.52
N GLY A 237 -14.61 -5.29 16.29
CA GLY A 237 -13.96 -5.35 14.99
C GLY A 237 -12.96 -6.49 14.90
N ILE A 238 -12.37 -6.64 13.72
CA ILE A 238 -11.33 -7.63 13.43
C ILE A 238 -10.00 -6.91 13.32
N ALA A 239 -9.01 -7.37 14.09
CA ALA A 239 -7.69 -6.75 14.10
C ALA A 239 -6.57 -7.81 14.12
N PRO A 240 -5.38 -7.50 13.59
CA PRO A 240 -4.20 -8.32 13.74
C PRO A 240 -3.84 -8.48 15.24
N ARG A 241 -3.74 -9.72 15.72
CA ARG A 241 -3.47 -10.03 17.13
C ARG A 241 -2.24 -9.29 17.66
N GLN A 242 -1.17 -9.21 16.88
CA GLN A 242 0.07 -8.53 17.29
C GLN A 242 -0.10 -7.02 17.52
N MET A 243 -1.04 -6.37 16.83
CA MET A 243 -1.30 -4.93 16.96
C MET A 243 -2.03 -4.58 18.26
N ILE A 244 -2.73 -5.56 18.85
CA ILE A 244 -3.55 -5.39 20.04
C ILE A 244 -3.09 -6.25 21.22
N ALA A 245 -1.94 -6.90 21.09
CA ALA A 245 -1.42 -7.83 22.11
C ALA A 245 -1.30 -7.21 23.51
N ALA A 246 -0.87 -5.94 23.58
CA ALA A 246 -0.76 -5.21 24.84
C ALA A 246 -2.13 -4.94 25.48
N GLU A 247 -3.16 -4.69 24.68
CA GLU A 247 -4.51 -4.40 25.14
C GLU A 247 -5.23 -5.68 25.59
N LEU A 248 -5.00 -6.79 24.87
CA LEU A 248 -5.45 -8.12 25.28
C LEU A 248 -4.82 -8.54 26.61
N ALA A 249 -3.48 -8.37 26.76
CA ALA A 249 -2.77 -8.72 27.98
C ALA A 249 -3.24 -7.91 29.21
N LYS A 250 -3.71 -6.65 28.99
CA LYS A 250 -4.26 -5.78 30.04
C LYS A 250 -5.75 -6.01 30.26
N GLY A 251 -6.40 -6.90 29.53
CA GLY A 251 -7.83 -7.16 29.61
C GLY A 251 -8.71 -6.02 29.11
N ARG A 252 -8.18 -4.98 28.43
CA ARG A 252 -8.97 -3.87 27.89
C ARG A 252 -9.73 -4.24 26.63
N LEU A 253 -9.17 -5.14 25.83
CA LEU A 253 -9.86 -5.81 24.73
C LEU A 253 -10.03 -7.28 25.07
N LEU A 254 -11.16 -7.83 24.72
CA LEU A 254 -11.53 -9.23 24.90
C LEU A 254 -11.76 -9.86 23.54
N GLU A 255 -11.23 -11.04 23.36
CA GLU A 255 -11.44 -11.83 22.14
C GLU A 255 -12.86 -12.39 22.09
N ILE A 256 -13.49 -12.21 20.94
CA ILE A 256 -14.78 -12.82 20.62
C ILE A 256 -14.48 -14.15 19.94
N ASN A 257 -14.90 -15.23 20.59
CA ASN A 257 -14.81 -16.58 20.03
C ASN A 257 -16.23 -17.15 19.91
N ILE A 258 -16.72 -17.22 18.68
CA ILE A 258 -18.05 -17.77 18.34
C ILE A 258 -17.78 -18.96 17.42
N PRO A 259 -18.00 -20.21 17.88
CA PRO A 259 -17.74 -21.40 17.10
C PRO A 259 -18.43 -21.39 15.75
N GLY A 260 -17.69 -21.70 14.67
CA GLY A 260 -18.20 -21.68 13.31
C GLY A 260 -18.45 -20.28 12.75
N PHE A 261 -17.99 -19.24 13.48
CA PHE A 261 -18.08 -17.85 13.04
C PHE A 261 -16.82 -17.10 13.50
N LEU A 262 -16.06 -16.53 12.57
CA LEU A 262 -14.81 -15.84 12.83
C LEU A 262 -13.79 -16.72 13.59
N ASP A 263 -13.68 -17.98 13.20
CA ASP A 263 -12.53 -18.77 13.54
C ASP A 263 -11.26 -18.03 13.13
N HIS A 264 -10.18 -18.20 13.89
CA HIS A 264 -8.91 -17.49 13.65
C HIS A 264 -8.52 -17.56 12.17
N VAL A 265 -8.42 -16.42 11.54
CA VAL A 265 -7.98 -16.33 10.14
C VAL A 265 -6.48 -16.12 10.13
N HIS A 266 -5.76 -17.15 9.72
CA HIS A 266 -4.32 -17.05 9.51
C HIS A 266 -4.03 -16.37 8.18
N ILE A 267 -3.34 -15.25 8.23
CA ILE A 267 -2.94 -14.50 7.04
C ILE A 267 -1.44 -14.62 6.87
N GLU A 268 -1.02 -15.15 5.75
CA GLU A 268 0.38 -15.09 5.35
C GLU A 268 0.70 -13.71 4.79
N PHE A 269 1.93 -13.24 5.03
CA PHE A 269 2.43 -12.05 4.38
C PHE A 269 3.76 -12.35 3.70
N HIS A 270 3.93 -11.72 2.55
CA HIS A 270 5.02 -11.98 1.63
C HIS A 270 5.80 -10.70 1.36
N LEU A 271 7.08 -10.87 1.06
CA LEU A 271 7.85 -9.90 0.32
C LEU A 271 7.58 -10.11 -1.16
N LEU A 272 7.14 -9.08 -1.86
CA LEU A 272 6.65 -9.15 -3.23
C LEU A 272 7.35 -8.12 -4.11
N LYS A 273 7.64 -8.50 -5.35
CA LYS A 273 8.08 -7.62 -6.43
C LYS A 273 7.38 -8.00 -7.73
N LEU A 274 7.41 -7.15 -8.74
CA LEU A 274 7.02 -7.58 -10.09
C LEU A 274 8.02 -8.62 -10.62
N ALA A 275 7.53 -9.70 -11.21
CA ALA A 275 8.38 -10.71 -11.86
C ALA A 275 9.25 -10.11 -12.96
N SER A 276 8.74 -9.10 -13.67
CA SER A 276 9.49 -8.35 -14.69
C SER A 276 10.51 -7.37 -14.11
N ARG A 277 10.54 -7.15 -12.78
CA ARG A 277 11.47 -6.20 -12.14
C ARG A 277 12.88 -6.78 -12.11
N GLN A 278 13.78 -6.18 -12.87
CA GLN A 278 15.22 -6.44 -12.71
C GLN A 278 15.73 -5.63 -11.51
N LEU A 279 16.35 -6.35 -10.59
CA LEU A 279 16.97 -5.78 -9.40
C LEU A 279 18.44 -5.49 -9.67
N GLY A 280 18.93 -4.35 -9.23
CA GLY A 280 20.35 -4.11 -9.12
C GLY A 280 20.95 -4.78 -7.87
N PRO A 281 22.25 -4.57 -7.60
CA PRO A 281 22.94 -5.27 -6.52
C PRO A 281 22.29 -5.11 -5.14
N ALA A 282 21.84 -3.90 -4.80
CA ALA A 282 21.20 -3.63 -3.51
C ALA A 282 19.82 -4.34 -3.40
N GLY A 283 19.00 -4.27 -4.46
CA GLY A 283 17.71 -4.97 -4.50
C GLY A 283 17.88 -6.48 -4.49
N GLN A 284 18.90 -7.02 -5.19
CA GLN A 284 19.22 -8.45 -5.16
C GLN A 284 19.62 -8.90 -3.75
N MET A 285 20.48 -8.16 -3.07
CA MET A 285 20.88 -8.47 -1.70
C MET A 285 19.66 -8.47 -0.77
N PHE A 286 18.80 -7.44 -0.86
CA PHE A 286 17.59 -7.36 -0.07
C PHE A 286 16.67 -8.57 -0.30
N TRP A 287 16.46 -8.95 -1.56
CA TRP A 287 15.65 -10.12 -1.92
C TRP A 287 16.24 -11.42 -1.39
N GLN A 288 17.54 -11.65 -1.60
CA GLN A 288 18.22 -12.87 -1.18
C GLN A 288 18.22 -13.08 0.33
N HIS A 289 18.29 -12.00 1.12
CA HIS A 289 18.15 -12.08 2.56
C HIS A 289 16.87 -12.85 3.00
N PHE A 290 15.77 -12.62 2.29
CA PHE A 290 14.50 -13.30 2.61
C PHE A 290 14.40 -14.69 1.98
N VAL A 291 14.97 -14.91 0.80
CA VAL A 291 15.06 -16.26 0.20
C VAL A 291 15.80 -17.23 1.12
N GLU A 292 16.89 -16.78 1.71
CA GLU A 292 17.67 -17.59 2.65
C GLU A 292 16.87 -17.87 3.92
N ARG A 293 16.18 -16.86 4.46
CA ARG A 293 15.35 -16.98 5.65
C ARG A 293 14.14 -17.91 5.44
N GLU A 294 13.50 -17.88 4.28
CA GLU A 294 12.39 -18.78 3.95
C GLU A 294 12.82 -20.25 4.01
N LYS A 295 14.02 -20.58 3.50
CA LYS A 295 14.58 -21.94 3.56
C LYS A 295 14.72 -22.44 5.00
N PHE A 296 15.05 -21.57 5.96
CA PHE A 296 15.12 -21.93 7.38
C PHE A 296 13.75 -22.10 8.04
N LEU A 297 12.69 -21.46 7.53
CA LEU A 297 11.33 -21.60 8.06
C LEU A 297 10.63 -22.85 7.54
N LEU A 298 11.10 -23.42 6.43
CA LEU A 298 10.55 -24.62 5.80
C LEU A 298 11.33 -25.91 6.13
N ALA A 299 12.48 -25.80 6.78
CA ALA A 299 13.32 -26.91 7.24
C ALA A 299 13.06 -27.26 8.71
#